data_b6b408bca07bbd5d66394a46e8fcd1a4
#
_entry.id   b6b408bca07bbd5d66394a46e8fcd1a4
#
_cell.length_a   1.000
_cell.length_b   1.000
_cell.length_c   1.000
_cell.angle_alpha   90.00
_cell.angle_beta   90.00
_cell.angle_gamma   90.00
#
_symmetry.space_group_name_H-M   'P 1'
#
loop_
_entity.id
_entity.type
_entity.pdbx_description
1 polymer ?
#
loop_
_entity_poly.entity_id
_entity_poly.type
_entity_poly.pdbx_seq_one_letter_code
_entity_poly.pdbx_strand_id
1 'polypeptide(L)'
;MYSNCKLCPRMCGVDRTVGERGWCGGPDRALVAKTMVHKWEEPVLAGSGGSGAIFFGGCTLGCKYCQNRAISANAVGQPVDGKGLRQMMEDLIAEGAENIDLVTPTHYLPTVLEALEQPLSVPVVYNCGGYERVESLGLLEGKVDIYLPDLKYADAHLGKVLSGAADYFPVAAKAIKEMVRQVGKPIFEGDRLKKGVIVRHLILPGQVENSLKVLDFLGEHFAPGEILVSLMRQYTPMGGLPAPFDRTVTDEEYDAVLSWMYLNDLEGFTQEDSAAEKTYIPDF
;
A
#
# COMPACT_ATOMS: atom_id res chain seq x y z
N MET A 1 16.34 3.67 -15.71
CA MET A 1 16.00 3.55 -14.27
C MET A 1 16.52 2.26 -13.66
N TYR A 2 16.48 1.13 -14.37
CA TYR A 2 16.93 -0.18 -13.85
C TYR A 2 18.46 -0.37 -13.83
N SER A 3 19.23 0.32 -14.69
CA SER A 3 20.71 0.22 -14.74
C SER A 3 21.44 0.86 -13.56
N ASN A 4 20.76 1.63 -12.73
CA ASN A 4 21.26 2.19 -11.46
C ASN A 4 20.02 2.43 -10.58
N CYS A 5 19.51 1.33 -9.99
CA CYS A 5 18.20 1.32 -9.35
C CYS A 5 18.17 2.18 -8.08
N LYS A 6 17.42 3.28 -8.17
CA LYS A 6 17.12 4.21 -7.06
C LYS A 6 15.61 4.51 -6.99
N LEU A 7 14.77 3.55 -7.38
CA LEU A 7 13.31 3.72 -7.47
C LEU A 7 12.62 3.88 -6.11
N CYS A 8 13.19 3.31 -5.06
CA CYS A 8 12.66 3.36 -3.71
C CYS A 8 13.71 3.87 -2.72
N PRO A 9 13.35 4.16 -1.46
CA PRO A 9 14.27 4.69 -0.45
C PRO A 9 15.47 3.79 -0.12
N ARG A 10 15.43 2.50 -0.50
CA ARG A 10 16.59 1.59 -0.38
C ARG A 10 17.77 2.02 -1.23
N MET A 11 17.55 2.72 -2.34
CA MET A 11 18.56 3.29 -3.24
C MET A 11 19.72 2.34 -3.51
N CYS A 12 19.40 1.07 -3.85
CA CYS A 12 20.38 -0.02 -3.94
C CYS A 12 21.51 0.24 -4.94
N GLY A 13 21.27 1.03 -6.00
CA GLY A 13 22.26 1.33 -7.03
C GLY A 13 22.60 0.17 -7.97
N VAL A 14 21.96 -0.99 -7.83
CA VAL A 14 22.22 -2.19 -8.64
C VAL A 14 21.77 -2.00 -10.08
N ASP A 15 22.45 -2.67 -11.01
CA ASP A 15 22.05 -2.77 -12.41
C ASP A 15 21.19 -4.04 -12.62
N ARG A 16 19.88 -3.84 -12.63
CA ARG A 16 18.92 -4.93 -12.81
C ARG A 16 18.90 -5.47 -14.25
N THR A 17 19.40 -4.68 -15.22
CA THR A 17 19.42 -5.07 -16.65
C THR A 17 20.44 -6.17 -16.94
N VAL A 18 21.47 -6.29 -16.10
CA VAL A 18 22.48 -7.37 -16.18
C VAL A 18 22.25 -8.47 -15.13
N GLY A 19 21.08 -8.48 -14.50
CA GLY A 19 20.68 -9.55 -13.57
C GLY A 19 21.00 -9.28 -12.10
N GLU A 20 21.57 -8.12 -11.72
CA GLU A 20 21.76 -7.77 -10.32
C GLU A 20 20.41 -7.60 -9.60
N ARG A 21 20.39 -7.91 -8.31
CA ARG A 21 19.20 -7.81 -7.46
C ARG A 21 19.47 -6.92 -6.26
N GLY A 22 18.56 -5.95 -6.03
CA GLY A 22 18.55 -5.17 -4.82
C GLY A 22 17.70 -5.79 -3.71
N TRP A 23 17.36 -5.00 -2.71
CA TRP A 23 16.56 -5.42 -1.54
C TRP A 23 15.24 -6.12 -1.92
N CYS A 24 14.52 -5.58 -2.90
CA CYS A 24 13.21 -6.10 -3.32
C CYS A 24 13.28 -7.43 -4.10
N GLY A 25 14.46 -7.86 -4.51
CA GLY A 25 14.65 -9.05 -5.35
C GLY A 25 14.18 -8.92 -6.80
N GLY A 26 13.54 -7.81 -7.16
CA GLY A 26 12.91 -7.62 -8.48
C GLY A 26 13.89 -7.55 -9.65
N PRO A 27 13.58 -8.20 -10.81
CA PRO A 27 14.31 -8.06 -12.07
C PRO A 27 14.00 -6.72 -12.77
N ASP A 28 14.50 -6.55 -13.99
CA ASP A 28 14.23 -5.42 -14.88
C ASP A 28 12.86 -5.47 -15.60
N ARG A 29 12.08 -6.52 -15.35
CA ARG A 29 10.68 -6.65 -15.75
C ARG A 29 9.80 -6.78 -14.54
N ALA A 30 8.57 -6.29 -14.62
CA ALA A 30 7.64 -6.47 -13.52
C ALA A 30 7.25 -7.94 -13.38
N LEU A 31 7.27 -8.44 -12.15
CA LEU A 31 6.75 -9.76 -11.81
C LEU A 31 5.33 -9.61 -11.28
N VAL A 32 4.35 -10.08 -12.01
CA VAL A 32 2.96 -10.13 -11.58
C VAL A 32 2.70 -11.52 -10.98
N ALA A 33 2.46 -11.55 -9.67
CA ALA A 33 2.22 -12.77 -8.93
C ALA A 33 0.77 -13.25 -9.08
N LYS A 34 -0.18 -12.30 -9.12
CA LYS A 34 -1.60 -12.59 -9.26
C LYS A 34 -2.36 -11.39 -9.82
N THR A 35 -3.40 -11.65 -10.60
CA THR A 35 -4.44 -10.69 -10.96
C THR A 35 -5.79 -11.25 -10.56
N MET A 36 -6.69 -10.41 -10.05
CA MET A 36 -8.05 -10.82 -9.68
C MET A 36 -8.97 -9.61 -9.48
N VAL A 37 -10.25 -9.80 -9.67
CA VAL A 37 -11.25 -8.86 -9.17
C VAL A 37 -11.44 -9.12 -7.68
N HIS A 38 -10.90 -8.22 -6.85
CA HIS A 38 -10.90 -8.31 -5.38
C HIS A 38 -12.08 -7.54 -4.81
N LYS A 39 -12.95 -8.22 -4.06
CA LYS A 39 -14.18 -7.63 -3.50
C LYS A 39 -14.05 -7.10 -2.07
N TRP A 40 -12.87 -7.30 -1.47
CA TRP A 40 -12.61 -6.99 -0.06
C TRP A 40 -11.61 -5.85 0.13
N GLU A 41 -11.41 -5.01 -0.91
CA GLU A 41 -10.67 -3.75 -0.78
C GLU A 41 -11.53 -2.72 -0.03
N GLU A 42 -10.99 -1.55 0.26
CA GLU A 42 -11.71 -0.48 0.96
C GLU A 42 -13.12 -0.29 0.36
N PRO A 43 -14.17 -0.13 1.18
CA PRO A 43 -15.57 -0.12 0.70
C PRO A 43 -15.85 0.86 -0.44
N VAL A 44 -15.19 2.03 -0.40
CA VAL A 44 -15.32 3.08 -1.43
C VAL A 44 -14.55 2.77 -2.72
N LEU A 45 -13.70 1.75 -2.72
CA LEU A 45 -12.95 1.27 -3.88
C LEU A 45 -13.62 0.04 -4.50
N ALA A 46 -13.92 -0.98 -3.66
CA ALA A 46 -14.39 -2.27 -4.15
C ALA A 46 -15.78 -2.21 -4.80
N GLY A 47 -16.69 -1.44 -4.23
CA GLY A 47 -18.04 -1.35 -4.74
C GLY A 47 -18.73 -2.69 -4.91
N SER A 48 -19.63 -2.77 -5.90
CA SER A 48 -20.29 -4.02 -6.29
C SER A 48 -19.47 -4.83 -7.29
N GLY A 49 -18.68 -4.16 -8.14
CA GLY A 49 -17.83 -4.77 -9.15
C GLY A 49 -16.52 -5.35 -8.59
N GLY A 50 -15.97 -4.72 -7.57
CA GLY A 50 -14.65 -5.04 -6.99
C GLY A 50 -13.51 -4.23 -7.61
N SER A 51 -12.34 -4.30 -6.95
CA SER A 51 -11.09 -3.71 -7.44
C SER A 51 -10.34 -4.70 -8.32
N GLY A 52 -9.88 -4.28 -9.48
CA GLY A 52 -9.00 -5.06 -10.34
C GLY A 52 -7.58 -5.08 -9.79
N ALA A 53 -7.32 -5.98 -8.84
CA ALA A 53 -6.07 -6.05 -8.11
C ALA A 53 -4.98 -6.76 -8.89
N ILE A 54 -3.81 -6.11 -9.01
CA ILE A 54 -2.58 -6.64 -9.60
C ILE A 54 -1.51 -6.70 -8.52
N PHE A 55 -1.18 -7.90 -8.06
CA PHE A 55 -0.19 -8.14 -7.02
C PHE A 55 1.20 -8.34 -7.63
N PHE A 56 2.13 -7.47 -7.24
CA PHE A 56 3.51 -7.57 -7.72
C PHE A 56 4.38 -8.41 -6.78
N GLY A 57 5.27 -9.22 -7.36
CA GLY A 57 6.26 -10.02 -6.62
C GLY A 57 7.45 -9.19 -6.15
N GLY A 58 7.93 -9.44 -4.93
CA GLY A 58 8.94 -8.63 -4.26
C GLY A 58 8.35 -7.47 -3.48
N CYS A 59 9.17 -6.82 -2.64
CA CYS A 59 8.72 -5.67 -1.85
C CYS A 59 9.89 -4.80 -1.38
N THR A 60 9.70 -3.49 -1.38
CA THR A 60 10.68 -2.51 -0.90
C THR A 60 10.84 -2.49 0.62
N LEU A 61 9.85 -2.97 1.38
CA LEU A 61 9.85 -3.05 2.85
C LEU A 61 10.25 -4.43 3.37
N GLY A 62 9.57 -5.50 2.94
CA GLY A 62 9.83 -6.85 3.43
C GLY A 62 9.41 -7.05 4.89
N CYS A 63 8.23 -6.56 5.28
CA CYS A 63 7.72 -6.67 6.66
C CYS A 63 7.66 -8.12 7.12
N LYS A 64 8.14 -8.40 8.34
CA LYS A 64 8.19 -9.76 8.91
C LYS A 64 6.80 -10.38 9.14
N TYR A 65 5.78 -9.54 9.35
CA TYR A 65 4.38 -9.94 9.55
C TYR A 65 3.53 -9.83 8.27
N CYS A 66 4.15 -9.72 7.11
CA CYS A 66 3.42 -9.52 5.85
C CYS A 66 2.52 -10.72 5.55
N GLN A 67 1.22 -10.48 5.37
CA GLN A 67 0.25 -11.50 4.95
C GLN A 67 0.58 -12.05 3.55
N ASN A 68 1.09 -11.18 2.66
CA ASN A 68 1.50 -11.54 1.30
C ASN A 68 2.97 -12.02 1.23
N ARG A 69 3.50 -12.63 2.30
CA ARG A 69 4.91 -13.01 2.40
C ARG A 69 5.35 -13.99 1.31
N ALA A 70 4.44 -14.86 0.85
CA ALA A 70 4.71 -15.80 -0.22
C ALA A 70 5.24 -15.15 -1.49
N ILE A 71 4.70 -13.98 -1.84
CA ILE A 71 5.08 -13.22 -3.03
C ILE A 71 6.06 -12.08 -2.72
N SER A 72 5.93 -11.42 -1.56
CA SER A 72 6.73 -10.24 -1.22
C SER A 72 8.18 -10.58 -0.85
N ALA A 73 8.42 -11.76 -0.26
CA ALA A 73 9.76 -12.15 0.17
C ALA A 73 10.59 -12.81 -0.96
N ASN A 74 9.94 -13.40 -1.97
CA ASN A 74 10.60 -14.26 -2.95
C ASN A 74 10.64 -13.65 -4.36
N ALA A 75 10.07 -12.48 -4.58
CA ALA A 75 9.99 -11.83 -5.90
C ALA A 75 9.53 -12.82 -6.99
N VAL A 76 8.42 -13.50 -6.76
CA VAL A 76 7.83 -14.49 -7.68
C VAL A 76 6.75 -13.86 -8.54
N GLY A 77 6.47 -14.44 -9.70
CA GLY A 77 5.41 -14.00 -10.60
C GLY A 77 5.78 -14.18 -12.06
N GLN A 78 4.82 -13.91 -12.93
CA GLN A 78 5.03 -13.88 -14.37
C GLN A 78 5.73 -12.58 -14.76
N PRO A 79 6.86 -12.62 -15.48
CA PRO A 79 7.50 -11.39 -15.96
C PRO A 79 6.69 -10.74 -17.08
N VAL A 80 6.41 -9.45 -16.94
CA VAL A 80 5.66 -8.66 -17.92
C VAL A 80 6.39 -7.35 -18.23
N ASP A 81 6.20 -6.83 -19.45
CA ASP A 81 6.53 -5.47 -19.84
C ASP A 81 5.31 -4.54 -19.69
N GLY A 82 5.44 -3.27 -20.07
CA GLY A 82 4.36 -2.30 -19.92
C GLY A 82 3.13 -2.66 -20.76
N LYS A 83 3.32 -3.23 -21.95
CA LYS A 83 2.19 -3.68 -22.80
C LYS A 83 1.45 -4.86 -22.18
N GLY A 84 2.19 -5.84 -21.68
CA GLY A 84 1.60 -6.98 -20.99
C GLY A 84 0.86 -6.57 -19.71
N LEU A 85 1.43 -5.62 -18.94
CA LEU A 85 0.77 -5.06 -17.76
C LEU A 85 -0.51 -4.29 -18.14
N ARG A 86 -0.45 -3.49 -19.22
CA ARG A 86 -1.63 -2.79 -19.74
C ARG A 86 -2.75 -3.75 -20.14
N GLN A 87 -2.43 -4.82 -20.83
CA GLN A 87 -3.43 -5.83 -21.21
C GLN A 87 -4.11 -6.46 -19.99
N MET A 88 -3.33 -6.80 -18.93
CA MET A 88 -3.90 -7.30 -17.68
C MET A 88 -4.88 -6.32 -17.02
N MET A 89 -4.57 -5.01 -17.05
CA MET A 89 -5.48 -3.97 -16.57
C MET A 89 -6.78 -3.94 -17.38
N GLU A 90 -6.68 -4.00 -18.70
CA GLU A 90 -7.84 -3.98 -19.60
C GLU A 90 -8.71 -5.23 -19.45
N ASP A 91 -8.11 -6.39 -19.24
CA ASP A 91 -8.81 -7.65 -18.99
C ASP A 91 -9.61 -7.56 -17.67
N LEU A 92 -9.02 -7.04 -16.59
CA LEU A 92 -9.73 -6.83 -15.32
C LEU A 92 -10.90 -5.83 -15.46
N ILE A 93 -10.72 -4.76 -16.24
CA ILE A 93 -11.79 -3.80 -16.55
C ILE A 93 -12.92 -4.51 -17.32
N ALA A 94 -12.59 -5.36 -18.29
CA ALA A 94 -13.57 -6.15 -19.04
C ALA A 94 -14.32 -7.16 -18.16
N GLU A 95 -13.69 -7.65 -17.08
CA GLU A 95 -14.32 -8.47 -16.05
C GLU A 95 -15.24 -7.69 -15.09
N GLY A 96 -15.27 -6.35 -15.20
CA GLY A 96 -16.14 -5.48 -14.43
C GLY A 96 -15.50 -4.79 -13.23
N ALA A 97 -14.15 -4.75 -13.15
CA ALA A 97 -13.46 -4.02 -12.11
C ALA A 97 -13.77 -2.51 -12.17
N GLU A 98 -14.08 -1.91 -11.01
CA GLU A 98 -14.44 -0.50 -10.90
C GLU A 98 -13.22 0.45 -10.81
N ASN A 99 -12.05 -0.11 -10.57
CA ASN A 99 -10.73 0.55 -10.59
C ASN A 99 -9.64 -0.49 -10.84
N ILE A 100 -8.41 -0.03 -11.09
CA ILE A 100 -7.21 -0.89 -11.13
C ILE A 100 -6.36 -0.61 -9.91
N ASP A 101 -6.21 -1.59 -9.04
CA ASP A 101 -5.40 -1.53 -7.81
C ASP A 101 -4.02 -2.19 -8.02
N LEU A 102 -2.99 -1.36 -8.04
CA LEU A 102 -1.59 -1.77 -8.19
C LEU A 102 -0.98 -2.03 -6.81
N VAL A 103 -0.94 -3.30 -6.38
CA VAL A 103 -0.49 -3.68 -5.04
C VAL A 103 1.04 -3.84 -5.00
N THR A 104 1.72 -2.93 -4.32
CA THR A 104 3.19 -2.86 -4.17
C THR A 104 3.95 -2.68 -5.50
N PRO A 105 3.63 -1.66 -6.32
CA PRO A 105 4.20 -1.47 -7.65
C PRO A 105 5.55 -0.74 -7.66
N THR A 106 5.97 -0.15 -6.55
CA THR A 106 7.10 0.80 -6.39
C THR A 106 8.36 0.42 -7.15
N HIS A 107 8.78 -0.83 -7.01
CA HIS A 107 10.04 -1.34 -7.58
C HIS A 107 9.94 -1.72 -9.05
N TYR A 108 8.74 -1.60 -9.65
CA TYR A 108 8.47 -1.80 -11.07
C TYR A 108 7.94 -0.53 -11.75
N LEU A 109 8.20 0.62 -11.16
CA LEU A 109 7.75 1.93 -11.65
C LEU A 109 7.96 2.15 -13.16
N PRO A 110 9.11 1.80 -13.79
CA PRO A 110 9.27 1.97 -15.24
C PRO A 110 8.21 1.22 -16.06
N THR A 111 7.91 -0.03 -15.69
CA THR A 111 6.87 -0.85 -16.34
C THR A 111 5.47 -0.27 -16.11
N VAL A 112 5.21 0.23 -14.89
CA VAL A 112 3.94 0.90 -14.55
C VAL A 112 3.76 2.17 -15.38
N LEU A 113 4.80 2.99 -15.52
CA LEU A 113 4.76 4.22 -16.32
C LEU A 113 4.47 3.94 -17.79
N GLU A 114 5.06 2.88 -18.36
CA GLU A 114 4.80 2.43 -19.73
C GLU A 114 3.33 1.96 -19.86
N ALA A 115 2.82 1.16 -18.94
CA ALA A 115 1.43 0.70 -18.95
C ALA A 115 0.40 1.84 -18.83
N LEU A 116 0.77 2.93 -18.15
CA LEU A 116 -0.04 4.12 -17.93
C LEU A 116 0.33 5.30 -18.87
N GLU A 117 0.93 5.05 -20.03
CA GLU A 117 1.16 6.09 -21.05
C GLU A 117 -0.16 6.71 -21.54
N GLN A 118 -1.19 5.88 -21.67
CA GLN A 118 -2.55 6.30 -21.97
C GLN A 118 -3.45 6.08 -20.76
N PRO A 119 -4.41 6.97 -20.50
CA PRO A 119 -5.33 6.83 -19.37
C PRO A 119 -6.17 5.54 -19.49
N LEU A 120 -6.62 5.03 -18.38
CA LEU A 120 -7.62 3.96 -18.28
C LEU A 120 -9.04 4.56 -18.23
N SER A 121 -10.05 3.74 -18.49
CA SER A 121 -11.47 4.12 -18.35
C SER A 121 -11.97 4.12 -16.92
N VAL A 122 -11.17 3.60 -15.98
CA VAL A 122 -11.46 3.52 -14.54
C VAL A 122 -10.30 4.12 -13.75
N PRO A 123 -10.50 4.55 -12.48
CA PRO A 123 -9.44 5.08 -11.66
C PRO A 123 -8.27 4.10 -11.45
N VAL A 124 -7.06 4.64 -11.36
CA VAL A 124 -5.85 3.91 -10.99
C VAL A 124 -5.56 4.13 -9.52
N VAL A 125 -5.50 3.04 -8.74
CA VAL A 125 -5.13 3.00 -7.34
C VAL A 125 -3.67 2.57 -7.20
N TYR A 126 -2.86 3.37 -6.50
CA TYR A 126 -1.47 3.05 -6.17
C TYR A 126 -1.39 2.61 -4.70
N ASN A 127 -1.42 1.30 -4.48
CA ASN A 127 -1.45 0.66 -3.17
C ASN A 127 -0.03 0.28 -2.73
N CYS A 128 0.49 0.95 -1.71
CA CYS A 128 1.89 0.82 -1.34
C CYS A 128 2.11 0.82 0.18
N GLY A 129 3.28 0.37 0.59
CA GLY A 129 3.68 0.35 1.99
C GLY A 129 4.05 1.72 2.58
N GLY A 130 3.85 2.82 1.86
CA GLY A 130 4.19 4.18 2.28
C GLY A 130 5.68 4.53 2.17
N TYR A 131 6.56 3.53 2.04
CA TYR A 131 8.02 3.73 1.94
C TYR A 131 8.42 4.08 0.51
N GLU A 132 8.09 5.33 0.11
CA GLU A 132 8.22 5.82 -1.25
C GLU A 132 9.17 7.01 -1.34
N ARG A 133 9.83 7.17 -2.49
CA ARG A 133 10.60 8.39 -2.78
C ARG A 133 9.72 9.42 -3.46
N VAL A 134 9.80 10.66 -3.01
CA VAL A 134 9.07 11.80 -3.60
C VAL A 134 9.41 11.95 -5.09
N GLU A 135 10.67 11.77 -5.48
CA GLU A 135 11.09 11.87 -6.88
C GLU A 135 10.47 10.77 -7.75
N SER A 136 10.24 9.59 -7.19
CA SER A 136 9.59 8.48 -7.90
C SER A 136 8.09 8.71 -8.01
N LEU A 137 7.46 9.22 -6.95
CA LEU A 137 6.06 9.63 -6.96
C LEU A 137 5.80 10.75 -7.97
N GLY A 138 6.73 11.70 -8.11
CA GLY A 138 6.62 12.77 -9.10
C GLY A 138 6.47 12.28 -10.54
N LEU A 139 6.98 11.09 -10.87
CA LEU A 139 6.80 10.47 -12.19
C LEU A 139 5.38 9.92 -12.43
N LEU A 140 4.62 9.72 -11.35
CA LEU A 140 3.24 9.22 -11.38
C LEU A 140 2.20 10.35 -11.44
N GLU A 141 2.61 11.61 -11.34
CA GLU A 141 1.70 12.75 -11.35
C GLU A 141 0.82 12.75 -12.62
N GLY A 142 -0.49 12.83 -12.43
CA GLY A 142 -1.48 12.77 -13.50
C GLY A 142 -1.75 11.37 -14.08
N LYS A 143 -1.13 10.31 -13.51
CA LYS A 143 -1.33 8.91 -13.92
C LYS A 143 -2.03 8.05 -12.86
N VAL A 144 -2.01 8.50 -11.62
CA VAL A 144 -2.66 7.86 -10.47
C VAL A 144 -3.78 8.77 -9.98
N ASP A 145 -4.94 8.20 -9.73
CA ASP A 145 -6.11 8.91 -9.24
C ASP A 145 -6.25 8.78 -7.73
N ILE A 146 -5.94 7.62 -7.20
CA ILE A 146 -6.10 7.30 -5.78
C ILE A 146 -4.79 6.72 -5.25
N TYR A 147 -4.27 7.32 -4.19
CA TYR A 147 -3.17 6.74 -3.43
C TYR A 147 -3.71 6.01 -2.20
N LEU A 148 -3.21 4.79 -1.98
CA LEU A 148 -3.58 3.92 -0.86
C LEU A 148 -2.30 3.52 -0.10
N PRO A 149 -1.60 4.50 0.54
CA PRO A 149 -0.40 4.22 1.30
C PRO A 149 -0.70 3.66 2.68
N ASP A 150 0.14 2.75 3.18
CA ASP A 150 0.17 2.44 4.60
C ASP A 150 1.04 3.48 5.35
N LEU A 151 0.64 3.85 6.57
CA LEU A 151 1.49 4.51 7.56
C LEU A 151 1.64 3.61 8.78
N LYS A 152 2.67 2.74 8.72
CA LYS A 152 2.79 1.59 9.63
C LYS A 152 3.39 1.93 11.00
N TYR A 153 4.44 2.75 10.99
CA TYR A 153 5.26 3.03 12.18
C TYR A 153 5.53 4.52 12.32
N ALA A 154 5.33 5.07 13.52
CA ALA A 154 5.93 6.32 13.96
C ALA A 154 7.27 6.06 14.70
N ASP A 155 7.42 4.86 15.26
CA ASP A 155 8.60 4.43 15.99
C ASP A 155 9.69 3.88 15.06
N ALA A 156 10.89 4.49 15.07
CA ALA A 156 12.03 4.08 14.25
C ALA A 156 12.55 2.68 14.61
N HIS A 157 12.44 2.27 15.89
CA HIS A 157 12.86 0.93 16.31
C HIS A 157 11.93 -0.14 15.74
N LEU A 158 10.61 0.08 15.78
CA LEU A 158 9.63 -0.81 15.13
C LEU A 158 9.89 -0.92 13.64
N GLY A 159 10.07 0.21 12.95
CA GLY A 159 10.40 0.23 11.52
C GLY A 159 11.67 -0.56 11.20
N LYS A 160 12.71 -0.43 12.03
CA LYS A 160 13.97 -1.19 11.89
C LYS A 160 13.77 -2.69 12.13
N VAL A 161 13.11 -3.06 13.23
CA VAL A 161 12.98 -4.47 13.65
C VAL A 161 12.02 -5.24 12.73
N LEU A 162 10.90 -4.63 12.36
CA LEU A 162 9.83 -5.31 11.63
C LEU A 162 9.97 -5.21 10.10
N SER A 163 10.63 -4.16 9.58
CA SER A 163 10.72 -3.91 8.13
C SER A 163 12.13 -3.51 7.65
N GLY A 164 13.14 -3.54 8.52
CA GLY A 164 14.51 -3.14 8.17
C GLY A 164 14.63 -1.68 7.69
N ALA A 165 13.71 -0.79 8.13
CA ALA A 165 13.63 0.62 7.71
C ALA A 165 13.50 1.52 8.95
N ALA A 166 14.62 1.90 9.55
CA ALA A 166 14.64 2.81 10.71
C ALA A 166 14.15 4.23 10.36
N ASP A 167 14.27 4.60 9.10
CA ASP A 167 13.86 5.87 8.51
C ASP A 167 12.44 5.84 7.91
N TYR A 168 11.66 4.78 8.21
CA TYR A 168 10.32 4.60 7.62
C TYR A 168 9.44 5.83 7.80
N PHE A 169 9.29 6.31 9.03
CA PHE A 169 8.35 7.38 9.34
C PHE A 169 8.63 8.69 8.60
N PRO A 170 9.84 9.29 8.67
CA PRO A 170 10.11 10.53 7.95
C PRO A 170 10.02 10.37 6.43
N VAL A 171 10.25 9.18 5.90
CA VAL A 171 10.09 8.89 4.46
C VAL A 171 8.60 8.79 4.10
N ALA A 172 7.83 7.99 4.82
CA ALA A 172 6.40 7.80 4.56
C ALA A 172 5.60 9.11 4.75
N ALA A 173 5.93 9.89 5.78
CA ALA A 173 5.33 11.20 6.02
C ALA A 173 5.51 12.16 4.83
N LYS A 174 6.70 12.22 4.24
CA LYS A 174 6.96 13.03 3.04
C LYS A 174 6.23 12.49 1.82
N ALA A 175 6.20 11.16 1.66
CA ALA A 175 5.53 10.50 0.56
C ALA A 175 4.02 10.77 0.57
N ILE A 176 3.36 10.63 1.74
CA ILE A 176 1.91 10.90 1.88
C ILE A 176 1.58 12.36 1.57
N LYS A 177 2.39 13.32 2.07
CA LYS A 177 2.22 14.74 1.73
C LYS A 177 2.32 14.99 0.22
N GLU A 178 3.26 14.33 -0.46
CA GLU A 178 3.38 14.42 -1.92
C GLU A 178 2.18 13.79 -2.63
N MET A 179 1.68 12.64 -2.16
CA MET A 179 0.48 12.00 -2.71
C MET A 179 -0.74 12.92 -2.61
N VAL A 180 -0.95 13.55 -1.45
CA VAL A 180 -2.04 14.54 -1.25
C VAL A 180 -1.85 15.75 -2.17
N ARG A 181 -0.63 16.25 -2.33
CA ARG A 181 -0.34 17.35 -3.27
C ARG A 181 -0.77 17.01 -4.71
N GLN A 182 -0.54 15.77 -5.15
CA GLN A 182 -0.83 15.34 -6.52
C GLN A 182 -2.33 15.16 -6.80
N VAL A 183 -3.05 14.55 -5.87
CA VAL A 183 -4.45 14.18 -6.13
C VAL A 183 -5.45 15.07 -5.40
N GLY A 184 -5.02 15.83 -4.39
CA GLY A 184 -5.89 16.73 -3.62
C GLY A 184 -6.89 15.98 -2.73
N LYS A 185 -7.94 16.71 -2.35
CA LYS A 185 -9.01 16.19 -1.49
C LYS A 185 -9.78 15.04 -2.15
N PRO A 186 -10.37 14.13 -1.35
CA PRO A 186 -11.25 13.08 -1.85
C PRO A 186 -12.40 13.61 -2.72
N ILE A 187 -12.56 13.01 -3.89
CA ILE A 187 -13.65 13.29 -4.83
C ILE A 187 -14.45 12.00 -5.02
N PHE A 188 -15.73 12.06 -4.74
CA PHE A 188 -16.66 10.93 -4.84
C PHE A 188 -17.61 11.09 -6.02
N GLU A 189 -17.99 9.97 -6.61
CA GLU A 189 -19.13 9.83 -7.52
C GLU A 189 -20.08 8.81 -6.89
N GLY A 190 -21.18 9.29 -6.34
CA GLY A 190 -22.00 8.49 -5.43
C GLY A 190 -21.21 8.08 -4.20
N ASP A 191 -21.14 6.77 -3.95
CA ASP A 191 -20.37 6.16 -2.85
C ASP A 191 -18.95 5.68 -3.28
N ARG A 192 -18.53 5.98 -4.51
CA ARG A 192 -17.21 5.59 -5.06
C ARG A 192 -16.22 6.71 -5.02
N LEU A 193 -15.07 6.45 -4.42
CA LEU A 193 -13.93 7.36 -4.49
C LEU A 193 -13.34 7.34 -5.91
N LYS A 194 -13.24 8.51 -6.52
CA LYS A 194 -12.64 8.69 -7.85
C LYS A 194 -11.25 9.31 -7.79
N LYS A 195 -10.96 10.06 -6.73
CA LYS A 195 -9.67 10.71 -6.55
C LYS A 195 -9.43 10.98 -5.07
N GLY A 196 -8.19 10.87 -4.61
CA GLY A 196 -7.84 11.20 -3.23
C GLY A 196 -6.80 10.27 -2.61
N VAL A 197 -6.61 10.40 -1.31
CA VAL A 197 -5.67 9.58 -0.52
C VAL A 197 -6.42 8.89 0.61
N ILE A 198 -6.28 7.57 0.71
CA ILE A 198 -6.70 6.77 1.86
C ILE A 198 -5.45 6.28 2.57
N VAL A 199 -5.16 6.80 3.75
CA VAL A 199 -4.01 6.34 4.55
C VAL A 199 -4.45 5.15 5.40
N ARG A 200 -3.83 3.99 5.18
CA ARG A 200 -4.10 2.79 5.97
C ARG A 200 -3.18 2.72 7.17
N HIS A 201 -3.74 2.43 8.33
CA HIS A 201 -2.98 2.14 9.53
C HIS A 201 -3.38 0.81 10.14
N LEU A 202 -2.48 -0.19 10.07
CA LEU A 202 -2.65 -1.47 10.74
C LEU A 202 -2.17 -1.36 12.19
N ILE A 203 -3.08 -1.51 13.14
CA ILE A 203 -2.75 -1.60 14.56
C ILE A 203 -1.95 -2.88 14.80
N LEU A 204 -0.82 -2.76 15.48
CA LEU A 204 0.02 -3.89 15.84
C LEU A 204 -0.20 -4.25 17.34
N PRO A 205 -0.32 -5.53 17.70
CA PRO A 205 -0.54 -5.94 19.09
C PRO A 205 0.55 -5.39 20.00
N GLY A 206 0.16 -4.83 21.16
CA GLY A 206 1.06 -4.24 22.13
C GLY A 206 1.74 -2.93 21.70
N GLN A 207 1.30 -2.31 20.60
CA GLN A 207 1.92 -1.12 20.04
C GLN A 207 0.95 0.08 19.91
N VAL A 208 0.03 0.22 20.89
CA VAL A 208 -0.97 1.31 20.91
C VAL A 208 -0.28 2.69 20.80
N GLU A 209 0.78 2.95 21.58
CA GLU A 209 1.54 4.20 21.54
C GLU A 209 2.08 4.56 20.13
N ASN A 210 2.48 3.55 19.36
CA ASN A 210 2.87 3.75 17.97
C ASN A 210 1.70 4.25 17.13
N SER A 211 0.52 3.64 17.31
CA SER A 211 -0.70 4.00 16.59
C SER A 211 -1.16 5.40 16.94
N LEU A 212 -1.13 5.78 18.22
CA LEU A 212 -1.48 7.15 18.66
C LEU A 212 -0.59 8.19 17.98
N LYS A 213 0.74 7.98 17.94
CA LYS A 213 1.69 8.90 17.27
C LYS A 213 1.47 8.98 15.76
N VAL A 214 1.04 7.88 15.13
CA VAL A 214 0.66 7.89 13.70
C VAL A 214 -0.56 8.77 13.47
N LEU A 215 -1.60 8.63 14.31
CA LEU A 215 -2.83 9.41 14.21
C LEU A 215 -2.59 10.89 14.56
N ASP A 216 -1.77 11.19 15.57
CA ASP A 216 -1.35 12.56 15.90
C ASP A 216 -0.72 13.24 14.67
N PHE A 217 0.22 12.55 13.99
CA PHE A 217 0.82 13.08 12.77
C PHE A 217 -0.23 13.37 11.69
N LEU A 218 -1.20 12.47 11.49
CA LEU A 218 -2.24 12.68 10.49
C LEU A 218 -3.13 13.88 10.84
N GLY A 219 -3.61 13.97 12.08
CA GLY A 219 -4.43 15.09 12.56
C GLY A 219 -3.71 16.45 12.57
N GLU A 220 -2.40 16.46 12.88
CA GLU A 220 -1.60 17.71 12.91
C GLU A 220 -1.25 18.21 11.49
N HIS A 221 -1.21 17.35 10.47
CA HIS A 221 -0.65 17.71 9.18
C HIS A 221 -1.65 17.72 8.02
N PHE A 222 -2.85 17.22 8.23
CA PHE A 222 -3.92 17.22 7.23
C PHE A 222 -5.20 17.80 7.83
N ALA A 223 -5.85 18.69 7.09
CA ALA A 223 -7.13 19.26 7.51
C ALA A 223 -8.25 18.19 7.45
N PRO A 224 -9.32 18.31 8.26
CA PRO A 224 -10.48 17.43 8.16
C PRO A 224 -10.99 17.31 6.71
N GLY A 225 -11.25 16.09 6.26
CA GLY A 225 -11.66 15.78 4.90
C GLY A 225 -10.58 15.96 3.81
N GLU A 226 -9.31 16.21 4.17
CA GLU A 226 -8.21 16.26 3.19
C GLU A 226 -7.68 14.89 2.81
N ILE A 227 -7.76 13.95 3.74
CA ILE A 227 -7.46 12.53 3.57
C ILE A 227 -8.58 11.69 4.17
N LEU A 228 -8.63 10.41 3.80
CA LEU A 228 -9.38 9.39 4.51
C LEU A 228 -8.41 8.48 5.26
N VAL A 229 -8.82 7.96 6.42
CA VAL A 229 -8.02 7.01 7.21
C VAL A 229 -8.74 5.66 7.23
N SER A 230 -8.04 4.59 6.88
CA SER A 230 -8.52 3.22 7.11
C SER A 230 -7.78 2.64 8.32
N LEU A 231 -8.50 2.56 9.46
CA LEU A 231 -7.99 2.01 10.69
C LEU A 231 -8.24 0.50 10.72
N MET A 232 -7.16 -0.27 10.60
CA MET A 232 -7.23 -1.73 10.44
C MET A 232 -6.87 -2.46 11.73
N ARG A 233 -7.74 -3.39 12.18
CA ARG A 233 -7.48 -4.33 13.28
C ARG A 233 -7.10 -5.74 12.80
N GLN A 234 -7.05 -5.96 11.50
CA GLN A 234 -6.89 -7.29 10.87
C GLN A 234 -5.47 -7.88 10.98
N TYR A 235 -4.70 -7.50 12.01
CA TYR A 235 -3.41 -8.14 12.24
C TYR A 235 -3.60 -9.63 12.51
N THR A 236 -3.01 -10.46 11.64
CA THR A 236 -3.01 -11.92 11.77
C THR A 236 -1.59 -12.40 12.00
N PRO A 237 -1.29 -13.12 13.10
CA PRO A 237 0.02 -13.70 13.32
C PRO A 237 0.39 -14.70 12.23
N MET A 238 1.48 -14.44 11.51
CA MET A 238 2.00 -15.32 10.46
C MET A 238 3.05 -16.32 10.98
N GLY A 239 3.29 -16.33 12.29
CA GLY A 239 4.32 -17.12 12.95
C GLY A 239 5.71 -16.52 12.90
N GLY A 240 6.63 -17.01 13.74
CA GLY A 240 8.04 -16.62 13.77
C GLY A 240 8.36 -15.28 14.43
N LEU A 241 7.38 -14.53 14.90
CA LEU A 241 7.59 -13.33 15.70
C LEU A 241 7.27 -13.63 17.18
N PRO A 242 8.07 -13.08 18.14
CA PRO A 242 7.80 -13.23 19.56
C PRO A 242 6.63 -12.34 20.00
N ALA A 243 6.14 -12.56 21.23
CA ALA A 243 5.18 -11.65 21.85
C ALA A 243 5.67 -10.19 21.78
N PRO A 244 4.75 -9.24 21.56
CA PRO A 244 3.30 -9.40 21.48
C PRO A 244 2.76 -9.74 20.05
N PHE A 245 3.64 -9.95 19.07
CA PHE A 245 3.27 -10.15 17.67
C PHE A 245 2.79 -11.59 17.34
N ASP A 246 2.67 -12.43 18.32
CA ASP A 246 2.17 -13.83 18.25
C ASP A 246 0.66 -13.95 18.52
N ARG A 247 -0.04 -12.83 18.72
CA ARG A 247 -1.48 -12.74 18.94
C ARG A 247 -2.14 -11.69 18.03
N THR A 248 -3.46 -11.66 17.97
CA THR A 248 -4.24 -10.58 17.36
C THR A 248 -4.30 -9.34 18.26
N VAL A 249 -4.79 -8.23 17.74
CA VAL A 249 -5.11 -7.01 18.48
C VAL A 249 -6.29 -7.29 19.42
N THR A 250 -6.24 -6.81 20.66
CA THR A 250 -7.37 -6.92 21.60
C THR A 250 -8.38 -5.78 21.35
N ASP A 251 -9.61 -5.96 21.90
CA ASP A 251 -10.65 -4.93 21.80
C ASP A 251 -10.21 -3.65 22.51
N GLU A 252 -9.58 -3.76 23.67
CA GLU A 252 -9.08 -2.60 24.43
C GLU A 252 -8.00 -1.83 23.64
N GLU A 253 -7.10 -2.55 22.93
CA GLU A 253 -6.09 -1.92 22.09
C GLU A 253 -6.74 -1.20 20.89
N TYR A 254 -7.75 -1.84 20.28
CA TYR A 254 -8.46 -1.25 19.15
C TYR A 254 -9.27 -0.03 19.56
N ASP A 255 -10.07 -0.13 20.64
CA ASP A 255 -10.94 0.93 21.16
C ASP A 255 -10.13 2.16 21.59
N ALA A 256 -8.95 1.96 22.17
CA ALA A 256 -8.05 3.04 22.53
C ALA A 256 -7.59 3.82 21.28
N VAL A 257 -7.18 3.12 20.22
CA VAL A 257 -6.73 3.75 18.96
C VAL A 257 -7.90 4.39 18.20
N LEU A 258 -9.06 3.71 18.18
CA LEU A 258 -10.29 4.23 17.55
C LEU A 258 -10.75 5.53 18.22
N SER A 259 -10.75 5.58 19.54
CA SER A 259 -11.08 6.79 20.30
C SER A 259 -10.13 7.94 19.95
N TRP A 260 -8.84 7.63 19.77
CA TRP A 260 -7.82 8.61 19.41
C TRP A 260 -8.00 9.13 17.97
N MET A 261 -8.44 8.28 17.04
CA MET A 261 -8.80 8.68 15.67
C MET A 261 -9.89 9.76 15.68
N TYR A 262 -10.95 9.55 16.48
CA TYR A 262 -12.02 10.54 16.63
C TYR A 262 -11.57 11.83 17.33
N LEU A 263 -10.69 11.74 18.33
CA LEU A 263 -10.14 12.92 19.02
C LEU A 263 -9.25 13.79 18.12
N ASN A 264 -8.69 13.20 17.07
CA ASN A 264 -7.90 13.92 16.06
C ASN A 264 -8.74 14.36 14.84
N ASP A 265 -10.08 14.32 14.91
CA ASP A 265 -11.02 14.67 13.82
C ASP A 265 -10.70 13.97 12.49
N LEU A 266 -10.19 12.73 12.54
CA LEU A 266 -9.86 11.94 11.36
C LEU A 266 -11.08 11.18 10.86
N GLU A 267 -11.42 11.40 9.60
CA GLU A 267 -12.53 10.72 8.91
C GLU A 267 -12.05 9.48 8.16
N GLY A 268 -12.91 8.45 8.04
CA GLY A 268 -12.57 7.27 7.24
C GLY A 268 -13.28 5.99 7.65
N PHE A 269 -12.58 4.87 7.56
CA PHE A 269 -13.13 3.53 7.70
C PHE A 269 -12.56 2.82 8.91
N THR A 270 -13.40 2.03 9.57
CA THR A 270 -13.05 1.20 10.72
C THR A 270 -13.46 -0.24 10.42
N GLN A 271 -12.83 -1.20 11.08
CA GLN A 271 -13.11 -2.62 10.87
C GLN A 271 -13.84 -3.23 12.07
N GLU A 272 -14.77 -4.14 11.78
CA GLU A 272 -15.47 -4.96 12.77
C GLU A 272 -14.57 -6.12 13.25
N ASP A 273 -14.99 -6.81 14.33
CA ASP A 273 -14.24 -7.89 14.97
C ASP A 273 -13.89 -9.05 14.05
N SER A 274 -14.74 -9.33 13.06
CA SER A 274 -14.54 -10.41 12.07
C SER A 274 -13.46 -10.14 11.04
N ALA A 275 -12.86 -8.95 11.00
CA ALA A 275 -11.90 -8.56 9.96
C ALA A 275 -10.57 -9.33 10.02
N ALA A 276 -10.20 -9.94 11.15
CA ALA A 276 -8.94 -10.67 11.35
C ALA A 276 -8.98 -12.14 10.87
N GLU A 277 -9.79 -12.46 9.87
CA GLU A 277 -9.90 -13.82 9.33
C GLU A 277 -8.96 -14.05 8.13
N LYS A 278 -8.37 -15.25 8.07
CA LYS A 278 -7.50 -15.65 6.95
C LYS A 278 -8.22 -15.70 5.60
N THR A 279 -9.54 -15.77 5.61
CA THR A 279 -10.42 -15.81 4.43
C THR A 279 -10.28 -14.58 3.52
N TYR A 280 -9.85 -13.45 4.08
CA TYR A 280 -9.63 -12.20 3.33
C TYR A 280 -8.23 -12.09 2.70
N ILE A 281 -7.33 -13.04 2.97
CA ILE A 281 -5.98 -13.09 2.40
C ILE A 281 -6.05 -13.85 1.08
N PRO A 282 -5.61 -13.25 -0.05
CA PRO A 282 -5.56 -13.99 -1.32
C PRO A 282 -4.64 -15.21 -1.25
N ASP A 283 -5.06 -16.33 -1.82
CA ASP A 283 -4.20 -17.51 -2.03
C ASP A 283 -3.20 -17.20 -3.14
N PHE A 284 -1.90 -17.33 -2.85
CA PHE A 284 -0.79 -17.10 -3.79
C PHE A 284 -0.05 -18.38 -4.14
#